data_0aecf67b5c54a08bf8df7e2fcdd9be62
#
_entry.id   0aecf67b5c54a08bf8df7e2fcdd9be62
#
_cell.length_a   1.000
_cell.length_b   1.000
_cell.length_c   1.000
_cell.angle_alpha   90.00
_cell.angle_beta   90.00
_cell.angle_gamma   90.00
#
_symmetry.space_group_name_H-M   'P 1'
#
loop_
_entity.id
_entity.type
_entity.pdbx_description
1 polymer ?
#
loop_
_entity_poly.entity_id
_entity_poly.type
_entity_poly.pdbx_seq_one_letter_code
_entity_poly.pdbx_strand_id
1 'polypeptide(L)'
;MAVAAEIYLPTTMRKVGNRIKVAQRAAEHLSETADEADAGRTSAPDENWMNNFMRFAEDASSEELQDMLGRLLAGQILRPGAFSLATLRTLNELDQNLAKDFLQAWSRNVGREIDYSQEWQRGEGYLRWQRLIEVGLLAPDASHRNLPEFEPDQDGNCLWTPMKAGSVWLTIAFREACSVSWPHIAFTRAGREIGSLLPCPDYADNQKQAALRLSKDGVSWIRLYEHGTEKEVLWMNRA
;
A
#
# COMPACT_ATOMS: atom_id res chain seq x y z
N MET A 1 50.06 1.20 -2.03
CA MET A 1 48.97 2.21 -2.26
C MET A 1 48.31 2.05 -3.63
N ALA A 2 49.02 1.77 -4.74
CA ALA A 2 48.43 1.62 -6.08
C ALA A 2 47.36 0.51 -6.16
N VAL A 3 47.61 -0.70 -5.64
CA VAL A 3 46.67 -1.84 -5.66
C VAL A 3 45.35 -1.54 -4.93
N ALA A 4 45.38 -0.80 -3.81
CA ALA A 4 44.19 -0.40 -3.10
C ALA A 4 43.37 0.59 -3.94
N ALA A 5 43.98 1.52 -4.66
CA ALA A 5 43.27 2.46 -5.52
C ALA A 5 42.59 1.75 -6.71
N GLU A 6 43.26 0.73 -7.31
CA GLU A 6 42.69 -0.05 -8.41
C GLU A 6 41.46 -0.85 -8.02
N ILE A 7 41.39 -1.32 -6.77
CA ILE A 7 40.21 -2.10 -6.26
C ILE A 7 39.08 -1.18 -5.79
N TYR A 8 39.43 -0.11 -5.06
CA TYR A 8 38.40 0.74 -4.41
C TYR A 8 37.82 1.82 -5.32
N LEU A 9 38.62 2.36 -6.25
CA LEU A 9 38.19 3.47 -7.10
C LEU A 9 37.01 3.12 -7.99
N PRO A 10 36.97 1.99 -8.72
CA PRO A 10 35.79 1.61 -9.53
C PRO A 10 34.53 1.44 -8.69
N THR A 11 34.64 0.83 -7.51
CA THR A 11 33.51 0.64 -6.60
C THR A 11 32.97 1.97 -6.09
N THR A 12 33.84 2.88 -5.70
CA THR A 12 33.47 4.23 -5.23
C THR A 12 32.80 5.03 -6.35
N MET A 13 33.36 4.99 -7.57
CA MET A 13 32.78 5.68 -8.74
C MET A 13 31.38 5.12 -9.06
N ARG A 14 31.18 3.80 -9.02
CA ARG A 14 29.87 3.17 -9.21
C ARG A 14 28.86 3.63 -8.16
N LYS A 15 29.23 3.64 -6.88
CA LYS A 15 28.39 4.10 -5.78
C LYS A 15 27.95 5.55 -5.94
N VAL A 16 28.90 6.43 -6.29
CA VAL A 16 28.59 7.84 -6.59
C VAL A 16 27.66 7.95 -7.79
N GLY A 17 27.92 7.20 -8.86
CA GLY A 17 27.06 7.15 -10.05
C GLY A 17 25.64 6.72 -9.74
N ASN A 18 25.45 5.69 -8.89
CA ASN A 18 24.13 5.24 -8.46
C ASN A 18 23.37 6.34 -7.69
N ARG A 19 24.03 7.02 -6.75
CA ARG A 19 23.42 8.15 -6.02
C ARG A 19 22.96 9.28 -6.95
N ILE A 20 23.78 9.61 -7.94
CA ILE A 20 23.44 10.65 -8.93
C ILE A 20 22.22 10.23 -9.73
N LYS A 21 22.14 8.99 -10.20
CA LYS A 21 20.98 8.49 -10.93
C LYS A 21 19.70 8.53 -10.10
N VAL A 22 19.77 8.08 -8.84
CA VAL A 22 18.60 8.15 -7.91
C VAL A 22 18.17 9.60 -7.68
N ALA A 23 19.12 10.54 -7.51
CA ALA A 23 18.79 11.96 -7.37
C ALA A 23 18.16 12.55 -8.64
N GLN A 24 18.62 12.14 -9.83
CA GLN A 24 18.01 12.53 -11.11
C GLN A 24 16.57 12.03 -11.21
N ARG A 25 16.33 10.75 -10.89
CA ARG A 25 14.95 10.20 -10.85
C ARG A 25 14.06 10.97 -9.86
N ALA A 26 14.59 11.30 -8.68
CA ALA A 26 13.83 12.11 -7.72
C ALA A 26 13.47 13.51 -8.27
N ALA A 27 14.38 14.16 -8.97
CA ALA A 27 14.13 15.45 -9.61
C ALA A 27 13.10 15.34 -10.73
N GLU A 28 13.12 14.27 -11.54
CA GLU A 28 12.10 13.98 -12.54
C GLU A 28 10.71 13.87 -11.89
N HIS A 29 10.55 13.04 -10.86
CA HIS A 29 9.27 12.87 -10.15
C HIS A 29 8.81 14.14 -9.43
N LEU A 30 9.70 14.95 -8.89
CA LEU A 30 9.36 16.26 -8.32
C LEU A 30 8.82 17.21 -9.38
N SER A 31 9.39 17.19 -10.58
CA SER A 31 8.92 18.05 -11.68
C SER A 31 7.54 17.66 -12.20
N GLU A 32 7.23 16.36 -12.22
CA GLU A 32 5.91 15.85 -12.61
C GLU A 32 4.80 16.20 -11.61
N THR A 33 5.14 16.34 -10.33
CA THR A 33 4.20 16.66 -9.25
C THR A 33 4.21 18.11 -8.82
N ALA A 34 4.96 18.99 -9.50
CA ALA A 34 5.12 20.40 -9.13
C ALA A 34 3.79 21.19 -9.12
N ASP A 35 2.81 20.80 -9.94
CA ASP A 35 1.49 21.43 -10.01
C ASP A 35 0.58 21.09 -8.81
N GLU A 36 0.90 20.01 -8.08
CA GLU A 36 0.15 19.55 -6.88
C GLU A 36 0.79 20.03 -5.56
N ALA A 37 2.02 20.52 -5.60
CA ALA A 37 2.74 20.95 -4.43
C ALA A 37 2.30 22.37 -4.02
N ASP A 38 1.57 22.45 -2.91
CA ASP A 38 1.38 23.69 -2.16
C ASP A 38 2.78 24.24 -1.79
N ALA A 39 3.21 25.33 -2.46
CA ALA A 39 4.58 25.86 -2.51
C ALA A 39 5.17 26.33 -1.14
N GLY A 40 4.54 25.93 -0.04
CA GLY A 40 4.83 26.46 1.29
C GLY A 40 5.56 25.55 2.29
N ARG A 41 5.82 24.28 1.99
CA ARG A 41 6.31 23.32 2.99
C ARG A 41 7.34 22.29 2.50
N THR A 42 8.29 22.69 1.70
CA THR A 42 9.48 21.85 1.46
C THR A 42 10.45 22.00 2.64
N SER A 43 10.43 21.07 3.57
CA SER A 43 11.51 20.96 4.55
C SER A 43 12.44 19.83 4.14
N ALA A 44 13.75 20.01 4.40
CA ALA A 44 14.71 18.94 4.15
C ALA A 44 14.31 17.69 4.96
N PRO A 45 14.48 16.48 4.39
CA PRO A 45 14.33 15.25 5.12
C PRO A 45 15.24 15.22 6.36
N ASP A 46 14.84 14.47 7.39
CA ASP A 46 15.65 14.22 8.58
C ASP A 46 17.05 13.70 8.20
N GLU A 47 18.10 14.20 8.86
CA GLU A 47 19.50 13.87 8.54
C GLU A 47 19.78 12.36 8.70
N ASN A 48 19.27 11.74 9.76
CA ASN A 48 19.46 10.31 9.98
C ASN A 48 18.76 9.48 8.90
N TRP A 49 17.54 9.91 8.50
CA TRP A 49 16.83 9.29 7.38
C TRP A 49 17.63 9.42 6.09
N MET A 50 18.14 10.61 5.78
CA MET A 50 18.92 10.88 4.57
C MET A 50 20.21 10.06 4.55
N ASN A 51 20.93 9.94 5.67
CA ASN A 51 22.14 9.14 5.77
C ASN A 51 21.88 7.65 5.48
N ASN A 52 20.77 7.10 5.97
CA ASN A 52 20.37 5.72 5.65
C ASN A 52 19.96 5.60 4.18
N PHE A 53 19.16 6.52 3.67
CA PHE A 53 18.75 6.56 2.27
C PHE A 53 19.93 6.56 1.31
N MET A 54 20.95 7.39 1.57
CA MET A 54 22.15 7.49 0.73
C MET A 54 22.92 6.18 0.65
N ARG A 55 22.96 5.38 1.74
CA ARG A 55 23.58 4.05 1.73
C ARG A 55 22.85 3.10 0.79
N PHE A 56 21.51 3.09 0.83
CA PHE A 56 20.72 2.26 -0.08
C PHE A 56 20.84 2.73 -1.54
N ALA A 57 20.85 4.03 -1.78
CA ALA A 57 21.04 4.59 -3.11
C ALA A 57 22.40 4.24 -3.73
N GLU A 58 23.46 4.10 -2.91
CA GLU A 58 24.78 3.65 -3.36
C GLU A 58 24.77 2.24 -3.97
N ASP A 59 23.96 1.35 -3.41
CA ASP A 59 23.91 -0.05 -3.80
C ASP A 59 22.83 -0.35 -4.83
N ALA A 60 21.99 0.63 -5.17
CA ALA A 60 20.94 0.51 -6.17
C ALA A 60 21.50 0.37 -7.59
N SER A 61 21.63 -0.87 -8.08
CA SER A 61 22.26 -1.18 -9.37
C SER A 61 21.26 -1.31 -10.54
N SER A 62 19.99 -1.60 -10.28
CA SER A 62 18.95 -1.72 -11.31
C SER A 62 18.21 -0.40 -11.52
N GLU A 63 17.72 -0.18 -12.75
CA GLU A 63 16.95 1.02 -13.08
C GLU A 63 15.64 1.08 -12.31
N GLU A 64 14.98 -0.06 -12.10
CA GLU A 64 13.73 -0.17 -11.36
C GLU A 64 13.90 0.25 -9.90
N LEU A 65 14.99 -0.21 -9.25
CA LEU A 65 15.30 0.18 -7.87
C LEU A 65 15.68 1.66 -7.78
N GLN A 66 16.43 2.18 -8.75
CA GLN A 66 16.79 3.60 -8.83
C GLN A 66 15.54 4.48 -9.01
N ASP A 67 14.58 4.08 -9.86
CA ASP A 67 13.31 4.79 -10.03
C ASP A 67 12.47 4.75 -8.74
N MET A 68 12.34 3.59 -8.11
CA MET A 68 11.59 3.45 -6.86
C MET A 68 12.18 4.28 -5.73
N LEU A 69 13.50 4.30 -5.57
CA LEU A 69 14.19 5.17 -4.61
C LEU A 69 14.03 6.66 -4.98
N GLY A 70 14.03 6.99 -6.28
CA GLY A 70 13.72 8.33 -6.76
C GLY A 70 12.33 8.81 -6.32
N ARG A 71 11.29 8.01 -6.55
CA ARG A 71 9.91 8.28 -6.09
C ARG A 71 9.83 8.44 -4.58
N LEU A 72 10.53 7.57 -3.84
CA LEU A 72 10.56 7.61 -2.38
C LEU A 72 11.21 8.90 -1.87
N LEU A 73 12.34 9.32 -2.46
CA LEU A 73 13.00 10.58 -2.10
C LEU A 73 12.12 11.79 -2.45
N ALA A 74 11.54 11.82 -3.64
CA ALA A 74 10.60 12.87 -4.05
C ALA A 74 9.42 12.98 -3.06
N GLY A 75 8.79 11.85 -2.72
CA GLY A 75 7.69 11.81 -1.76
C GLY A 75 8.10 12.26 -0.35
N GLN A 76 9.32 11.94 0.08
CA GLN A 76 9.86 12.36 1.39
C GLN A 76 10.17 13.87 1.42
N ILE A 77 10.60 14.46 0.29
CA ILE A 77 10.82 15.91 0.15
C ILE A 77 9.47 16.65 0.18
N LEU A 78 8.48 16.17 -0.56
CA LEU A 78 7.15 16.78 -0.61
C LEU A 78 6.39 16.64 0.71
N ARG A 79 6.58 15.53 1.42
CA ARG A 79 5.91 15.23 2.69
C ARG A 79 6.91 14.63 3.69
N PRO A 80 7.65 15.45 4.42
CA PRO A 80 8.62 14.98 5.40
C PRO A 80 8.00 14.01 6.42
N GLY A 81 8.64 12.85 6.62
CA GLY A 81 8.11 11.78 7.47
C GLY A 81 7.13 10.82 6.79
N ALA A 82 6.89 10.98 5.47
CA ALA A 82 6.04 10.05 4.71
C ALA A 82 6.57 8.62 4.69
N PHE A 83 7.89 8.47 4.71
CA PHE A 83 8.56 7.16 4.67
C PHE A 83 9.44 6.94 5.89
N SER A 84 9.22 5.81 6.55
CA SER A 84 9.97 5.42 7.76
C SER A 84 11.31 4.76 7.41
N LEU A 85 12.22 4.70 8.39
CA LEU A 85 13.46 3.92 8.27
C LEU A 85 13.20 2.43 8.06
N ALA A 86 12.10 1.90 8.59
CA ALA A 86 11.68 0.51 8.36
C ALA A 86 11.39 0.27 6.87
N THR A 87 10.74 1.23 6.20
CA THR A 87 10.46 1.18 4.76
C THR A 87 11.73 1.12 3.93
N LEU A 88 12.74 1.91 4.28
CA LEU A 88 14.05 1.86 3.61
C LEU A 88 14.70 0.48 3.72
N ARG A 89 14.66 -0.14 4.91
CA ARG A 89 15.21 -1.47 5.14
C ARG A 89 14.48 -2.52 4.32
N THR A 90 13.17 -2.54 4.43
CA THR A 90 12.32 -3.49 3.69
C THR A 90 12.53 -3.36 2.19
N LEU A 91 12.61 -2.13 1.66
CA LEU A 91 12.86 -1.91 0.23
C LEU A 91 14.22 -2.48 -0.22
N ASN A 92 15.25 -2.36 0.62
CA ASN A 92 16.58 -2.91 0.32
C ASN A 92 16.64 -4.44 0.38
N GLU A 93 15.71 -5.08 1.08
CA GLU A 93 15.61 -6.54 1.19
C GLU A 93 14.74 -7.17 0.07
N LEU A 94 14.07 -6.35 -0.74
CA LEU A 94 13.21 -6.82 -1.82
C LEU A 94 14.05 -7.32 -3.01
N ASP A 95 14.01 -8.63 -3.23
CA ASP A 95 14.43 -9.23 -4.49
C ASP A 95 13.28 -9.17 -5.54
N GLN A 96 13.58 -9.61 -6.78
CA GLN A 96 12.60 -9.58 -7.86
C GLN A 96 11.35 -10.45 -7.59
N ASN A 97 11.49 -11.56 -6.85
CA ASN A 97 10.37 -12.44 -6.55
C ASN A 97 9.47 -11.84 -5.49
N LEU A 98 10.07 -11.30 -4.42
CA LEU A 98 9.35 -10.56 -3.38
C LEU A 98 8.66 -9.31 -3.95
N ALA A 99 9.31 -8.59 -4.86
CA ALA A 99 8.70 -7.45 -5.53
C ALA A 99 7.46 -7.84 -6.37
N LYS A 100 7.52 -8.97 -7.11
CA LYS A 100 6.37 -9.51 -7.84
C LYS A 100 5.26 -9.97 -6.90
N ASP A 101 5.60 -10.69 -5.83
CA ASP A 101 4.65 -11.12 -4.83
C ASP A 101 3.95 -9.93 -4.17
N PHE A 102 4.70 -8.88 -3.85
CA PHE A 102 4.16 -7.68 -3.27
C PHE A 102 3.26 -6.89 -4.25
N LEU A 103 3.65 -6.77 -5.51
CA LEU A 103 2.83 -6.14 -6.55
C LEU A 103 1.48 -6.85 -6.70
N GLN A 104 1.46 -8.19 -6.68
CA GLN A 104 0.22 -8.96 -6.71
C GLN A 104 -0.63 -8.74 -5.45
N ALA A 105 0.00 -8.70 -4.27
CA ALA A 105 -0.70 -8.39 -3.03
C ALA A 105 -1.27 -6.96 -3.05
N TRP A 106 -0.48 -6.00 -3.50
CA TRP A 106 -0.90 -4.61 -3.59
C TRP A 106 -2.05 -4.40 -4.58
N SER A 107 -2.05 -5.09 -5.72
CA SER A 107 -3.14 -5.02 -6.70
C SER A 107 -4.49 -5.48 -6.14
N ARG A 108 -4.51 -6.26 -5.04
CA ARG A 108 -5.71 -6.75 -4.33
C ARG A 108 -6.12 -5.85 -3.15
N ASN A 109 -5.47 -4.71 -2.98
CA ASN A 109 -5.75 -3.78 -1.89
C ASN A 109 -7.17 -3.21 -1.99
N VAL A 110 -7.90 -3.19 -0.87
CA VAL A 110 -9.25 -2.62 -0.74
C VAL A 110 -9.26 -1.31 0.03
N GLY A 111 -8.06 -0.81 0.43
CA GLY A 111 -7.86 0.43 1.19
C GLY A 111 -6.56 0.43 1.99
N ARG A 112 -6.44 -0.45 2.96
CA ARG A 112 -5.23 -0.70 3.76
C ARG A 112 -5.02 -2.18 4.01
N GLU A 113 -5.91 -2.98 3.49
CA GLU A 113 -6.05 -4.40 3.72
C GLU A 113 -6.29 -5.12 2.39
N ILE A 114 -6.09 -6.43 2.43
CA ILE A 114 -6.46 -7.39 1.39
C ILE A 114 -7.61 -8.24 1.93
N ASP A 115 -8.62 -8.52 1.14
CA ASP A 115 -9.66 -9.47 1.51
C ASP A 115 -9.08 -10.87 1.70
N TYR A 116 -9.30 -11.49 2.88
CA TYR A 116 -8.81 -12.83 3.19
C TYR A 116 -9.64 -13.90 2.48
N SER A 117 -9.49 -14.00 1.17
CA SER A 117 -10.13 -14.99 0.31
C SER A 117 -9.42 -16.35 0.37
N GLN A 118 -10.03 -17.36 -0.26
CA GLN A 118 -9.42 -18.71 -0.33
C GLN A 118 -8.05 -18.72 -1.01
N GLU A 119 -7.76 -17.77 -1.87
CA GLU A 119 -6.45 -17.58 -2.51
C GLU A 119 -5.33 -17.45 -1.48
N TRP A 120 -5.58 -16.78 -0.35
CA TRP A 120 -4.58 -16.56 0.72
C TRP A 120 -4.53 -17.64 1.77
N GLN A 121 -5.46 -18.61 1.74
CA GLN A 121 -5.56 -19.65 2.78
C GLN A 121 -4.75 -20.88 2.48
N ARG A 122 -4.34 -21.12 1.22
CA ARG A 122 -3.63 -22.33 0.78
C ARG A 122 -2.86 -22.09 -0.52
N GLY A 123 -1.94 -23.05 -0.80
CA GLY A 123 -1.16 -23.05 -2.05
C GLY A 123 -0.22 -21.87 -2.18
N GLU A 124 0.01 -21.42 -3.40
CA GLU A 124 0.97 -20.35 -3.70
C GLU A 124 0.58 -19.01 -3.05
N GLY A 125 -0.70 -18.70 -2.97
CA GLY A 125 -1.14 -17.48 -2.29
C GLY A 125 -0.79 -17.44 -0.81
N TYR A 126 -0.93 -18.59 -0.10
CA TYR A 126 -0.48 -18.71 1.28
C TYR A 126 1.05 -18.56 1.41
N LEU A 127 1.82 -19.21 0.53
CA LEU A 127 3.28 -19.11 0.54
C LEU A 127 3.74 -17.67 0.25
N ARG A 128 3.07 -16.97 -0.67
CA ARG A 128 3.30 -15.55 -0.94
C ARG A 128 3.04 -14.70 0.32
N TRP A 129 1.95 -14.94 1.01
CA TRP A 129 1.65 -14.24 2.26
C TRP A 129 2.77 -14.46 3.30
N GLN A 130 3.23 -15.71 3.48
CA GLN A 130 4.33 -16.01 4.41
C GLN A 130 5.61 -15.24 4.03
N ARG A 131 6.02 -15.26 2.77
CA ARG A 131 7.21 -14.50 2.31
C ARG A 131 7.07 -12.99 2.58
N LEU A 132 5.88 -12.42 2.37
CA LEU A 132 5.63 -11.01 2.61
C LEU A 132 5.54 -10.64 4.10
N ILE A 133 5.17 -11.58 4.97
CA ILE A 133 5.28 -11.44 6.43
C ILE A 133 6.74 -11.38 6.85
N GLU A 134 7.57 -12.29 6.36
CA GLU A 134 9.00 -12.38 6.72
C GLU A 134 9.75 -11.07 6.48
N VAL A 135 9.43 -10.37 5.39
CA VAL A 135 10.03 -9.07 5.07
C VAL A 135 9.23 -7.86 5.62
N GLY A 136 8.21 -8.11 6.43
CA GLY A 136 7.47 -7.07 7.13
C GLY A 136 6.54 -6.21 6.25
N LEU A 137 6.04 -6.74 5.14
CA LEU A 137 5.10 -6.04 4.23
C LEU A 137 3.64 -6.30 4.58
N LEU A 138 3.31 -7.51 5.05
CA LEU A 138 1.97 -7.90 5.49
C LEU A 138 1.97 -8.29 6.97
N ALA A 139 0.81 -8.16 7.61
CA ALA A 139 0.60 -8.63 8.97
C ALA A 139 0.61 -10.17 9.04
N PRO A 140 1.10 -10.76 10.16
CA PRO A 140 1.21 -12.21 10.29
C PRO A 140 -0.14 -12.92 10.45
N ASP A 141 -1.16 -12.20 10.90
CA ASP A 141 -2.46 -12.76 11.20
C ASP A 141 -3.54 -12.13 10.33
N ALA A 142 -4.49 -12.93 9.89
CA ALA A 142 -5.75 -12.44 9.36
C ALA A 142 -6.61 -11.92 10.50
N SER A 143 -7.11 -10.71 10.35
CA SER A 143 -8.00 -10.04 11.29
C SER A 143 -9.43 -10.09 10.79
N HIS A 144 -10.39 -9.86 11.71
CA HIS A 144 -11.80 -9.76 11.39
C HIS A 144 -12.33 -8.38 11.77
N ARG A 145 -12.94 -7.69 10.81
CA ARG A 145 -13.68 -6.47 11.08
C ARG A 145 -15.16 -6.83 11.20
N ASN A 146 -15.68 -6.73 12.41
CA ASN A 146 -17.05 -7.04 12.72
C ASN A 146 -17.94 -5.80 12.55
N LEU A 147 -19.24 -6.03 12.43
CA LEU A 147 -20.24 -4.97 12.48
C LEU A 147 -20.08 -4.14 13.77
N PRO A 148 -20.29 -2.80 13.68
CA PRO A 148 -20.42 -1.97 14.87
C PRO A 148 -21.67 -2.34 15.68
N GLU A 149 -21.81 -1.77 16.87
CA GLU A 149 -23.06 -1.84 17.64
C GLU A 149 -24.21 -1.27 16.81
N PHE A 150 -25.43 -1.79 17.09
CA PHE A 150 -26.62 -1.42 16.34
C PHE A 150 -27.16 -0.06 16.77
N GLU A 151 -26.90 0.96 15.98
CA GLU A 151 -27.45 2.32 16.12
C GLU A 151 -28.16 2.70 14.79
N PRO A 152 -29.51 2.54 14.71
CA PRO A 152 -30.23 2.79 13.46
C PRO A 152 -30.27 4.27 13.10
N ASP A 153 -30.21 4.55 11.79
CA ASP A 153 -30.47 5.87 11.21
C ASP A 153 -31.98 6.21 11.24
N GLN A 154 -32.36 7.36 10.63
CA GLN A 154 -33.75 7.81 10.58
C GLN A 154 -34.70 6.85 9.83
N ASP A 155 -34.16 6.04 8.92
CA ASP A 155 -34.89 5.04 8.14
C ASP A 155 -34.87 3.65 8.80
N GLY A 156 -34.32 3.54 10.01
CA GLY A 156 -34.22 2.30 10.76
C GLY A 156 -33.11 1.36 10.25
N ASN A 157 -32.17 1.86 9.44
CA ASN A 157 -31.01 1.10 8.99
C ASN A 157 -29.78 1.48 9.83
N CYS A 158 -28.91 0.49 10.06
CA CYS A 158 -27.54 0.74 10.45
C CYS A 158 -26.65 0.67 9.22
N LEU A 159 -25.66 1.56 9.14
CA LEU A 159 -24.73 1.64 8.05
C LEU A 159 -23.32 1.26 8.52
N TRP A 160 -22.70 0.35 7.81
CA TRP A 160 -21.33 -0.08 8.05
C TRP A 160 -20.48 0.05 6.80
N THR A 161 -19.33 0.74 6.93
CA THR A 161 -18.39 0.93 5.84
C THR A 161 -17.07 0.21 6.17
N PRO A 162 -16.99 -1.12 5.92
CA PRO A 162 -15.81 -1.91 6.26
C PRO A 162 -14.58 -1.59 5.42
N MET A 163 -14.78 -1.17 4.17
CA MET A 163 -13.73 -0.95 3.18
C MET A 163 -13.80 0.48 2.66
N LYS A 164 -12.68 1.21 2.75
CA LYS A 164 -12.57 2.57 2.23
C LYS A 164 -11.16 2.83 1.71
N ALA A 165 -11.07 3.32 0.48
CA ALA A 165 -9.82 3.68 -0.20
C ALA A 165 -10.00 5.01 -0.93
N GLY A 166 -9.49 6.09 -0.35
CA GLY A 166 -9.66 7.43 -0.92
C GLY A 166 -11.13 7.78 -1.12
N SER A 167 -11.52 8.03 -2.37
CA SER A 167 -12.88 8.35 -2.79
C SER A 167 -13.78 7.15 -3.07
N VAL A 168 -13.28 5.92 -2.91
CA VAL A 168 -14.02 4.67 -3.13
C VAL A 168 -14.32 4.01 -1.78
N TRP A 169 -15.57 3.64 -1.53
CA TRP A 169 -15.94 2.88 -0.33
C TRP A 169 -17.16 2.00 -0.55
N LEU A 170 -17.20 0.91 0.23
CA LEU A 170 -18.32 -0.02 0.30
C LEU A 170 -19.13 0.26 1.56
N THR A 171 -20.45 0.37 1.42
CA THR A 171 -21.38 0.48 2.55
C THR A 171 -22.37 -0.68 2.56
N ILE A 172 -22.58 -1.22 3.75
CA ILE A 172 -23.54 -2.29 4.03
C ILE A 172 -24.62 -1.72 4.95
N ALA A 173 -25.88 -1.91 4.60
CA ALA A 173 -27.02 -1.57 5.46
C ALA A 173 -27.67 -2.83 6.01
N PHE A 174 -28.09 -2.75 7.26
CA PHE A 174 -28.81 -3.82 7.96
C PHE A 174 -29.85 -3.21 8.92
N ARG A 175 -30.92 -3.92 9.21
CA ARG A 175 -32.04 -3.44 10.06
C ARG A 175 -32.12 -4.13 11.41
N GLU A 176 -31.46 -5.27 11.54
CA GLU A 176 -31.45 -6.09 12.73
C GLU A 176 -30.02 -6.48 13.06
N ALA A 177 -29.75 -6.84 14.31
CA ALA A 177 -28.45 -7.35 14.67
C ALA A 177 -28.11 -8.58 13.81
N CYS A 178 -27.01 -8.51 13.07
CA CYS A 178 -26.55 -9.60 12.24
C CYS A 178 -25.05 -9.88 12.50
N SER A 179 -24.57 -11.06 12.14
CA SER A 179 -23.20 -11.51 12.42
C SER A 179 -22.27 -11.37 11.22
N VAL A 180 -22.44 -10.33 10.41
CA VAL A 180 -21.57 -10.10 9.26
C VAL A 180 -20.21 -9.66 9.74
N SER A 181 -19.17 -10.35 9.28
CA SER A 181 -17.78 -9.96 9.51
C SER A 181 -16.97 -10.03 8.21
N TRP A 182 -15.96 -9.21 8.13
CA TRP A 182 -15.05 -9.21 7.00
C TRP A 182 -13.64 -9.63 7.43
N PRO A 183 -13.18 -10.84 7.03
CA PRO A 183 -11.82 -11.29 7.27
C PRO A 183 -10.86 -10.59 6.30
N HIS A 184 -9.74 -10.09 6.81
CA HIS A 184 -8.77 -9.34 6.01
C HIS A 184 -7.34 -9.54 6.51
N ILE A 185 -6.37 -9.28 5.62
CA ILE A 185 -4.95 -9.21 5.94
C ILE A 185 -4.52 -7.74 5.84
N ALA A 186 -3.93 -7.20 6.89
CA ALA A 186 -3.49 -5.82 6.89
C ALA A 186 -2.10 -5.67 6.26
N PHE A 187 -1.91 -4.59 5.48
CA PHE A 187 -0.56 -4.13 5.14
C PHE A 187 0.09 -3.51 6.38
N THR A 188 1.36 -3.83 6.63
CA THR A 188 2.16 -3.14 7.64
C THR A 188 2.34 -1.66 7.27
N ARG A 189 2.96 -0.88 8.15
CA ARG A 189 3.34 0.50 7.81
C ARG A 189 4.26 0.53 6.59
N ALA A 190 5.32 -0.29 6.58
CA ALA A 190 6.24 -0.38 5.43
C ALA A 190 5.52 -0.83 4.15
N GLY A 191 4.62 -1.82 4.24
CA GLY A 191 3.82 -2.26 3.12
C GLY A 191 2.96 -1.14 2.51
N ARG A 192 2.30 -0.33 3.34
CA ARG A 192 1.52 0.83 2.84
C ARG A 192 2.39 1.91 2.23
N GLU A 193 3.52 2.22 2.86
CA GLU A 193 4.45 3.24 2.38
C GLU A 193 5.07 2.83 1.03
N ILE A 194 5.53 1.59 0.87
CA ILE A 194 6.05 1.07 -0.41
C ILE A 194 4.92 0.97 -1.45
N GLY A 195 3.76 0.48 -1.04
CA GLY A 195 2.59 0.37 -1.91
C GLY A 195 2.15 1.72 -2.51
N SER A 196 2.31 2.82 -1.76
CA SER A 196 1.99 4.16 -2.26
C SER A 196 2.89 4.63 -3.42
N LEU A 197 4.01 3.96 -3.67
CA LEU A 197 4.92 4.20 -4.80
C LEU A 197 4.53 3.40 -6.05
N LEU A 198 3.63 2.43 -5.90
CA LEU A 198 3.16 1.54 -6.97
C LEU A 198 1.91 2.11 -7.65
N PRO A 199 1.53 1.58 -8.82
CA PRO A 199 0.28 1.93 -9.46
C PRO A 199 -0.91 1.76 -8.52
N CYS A 200 -1.87 2.68 -8.61
CA CYS A 200 -3.10 2.64 -7.82
C CYS A 200 -3.89 1.37 -8.14
N PRO A 201 -4.29 0.57 -7.15
CA PRO A 201 -5.15 -0.59 -7.37
C PRO A 201 -6.54 -0.19 -7.88
N ASP A 202 -7.22 -1.09 -8.55
CA ASP A 202 -8.66 -0.94 -8.80
C ASP A 202 -9.44 -1.23 -7.50
N TYR A 203 -9.53 -0.21 -6.65
CA TYR A 203 -10.23 -0.33 -5.37
C TYR A 203 -11.71 -0.70 -5.54
N ALA A 204 -12.36 -0.22 -6.60
CA ALA A 204 -13.76 -0.47 -6.85
C ALA A 204 -14.02 -1.95 -7.16
N ASP A 205 -13.25 -2.54 -8.08
CA ASP A 205 -13.38 -3.95 -8.38
C ASP A 205 -12.96 -4.83 -7.19
N ASN A 206 -11.87 -4.50 -6.51
CA ASN A 206 -11.42 -5.25 -5.34
C ASN A 206 -12.48 -5.27 -4.22
N GLN A 207 -13.10 -4.13 -3.91
CA GLN A 207 -14.17 -4.04 -2.91
C GLN A 207 -15.43 -4.79 -3.35
N LYS A 208 -15.76 -4.74 -4.65
CA LYS A 208 -16.85 -5.53 -5.24
C LYS A 208 -16.61 -7.03 -5.07
N GLN A 209 -15.42 -7.53 -5.41
CA GLN A 209 -15.05 -8.93 -5.25
C GLN A 209 -15.11 -9.37 -3.78
N ALA A 210 -14.67 -8.54 -2.85
CA ALA A 210 -14.79 -8.80 -1.42
C ALA A 210 -16.28 -8.87 -0.98
N ALA A 211 -17.10 -7.94 -1.45
CA ALA A 211 -18.54 -7.90 -1.12
C ALA A 211 -19.31 -9.16 -1.55
N LEU A 212 -18.92 -9.76 -2.68
CA LEU A 212 -19.56 -11.01 -3.15
C LEU A 212 -19.37 -12.18 -2.17
N ARG A 213 -18.30 -12.14 -1.37
CA ARG A 213 -17.97 -13.19 -0.39
C ARG A 213 -18.57 -12.98 1.00
N LEU A 214 -19.05 -11.77 1.30
CA LEU A 214 -19.67 -11.48 2.59
C LEU A 214 -20.98 -12.25 2.76
N SER A 215 -21.31 -12.64 4.00
CA SER A 215 -22.65 -13.13 4.35
C SER A 215 -23.70 -12.08 4.03
N LYS A 216 -24.86 -12.50 3.57
CA LYS A 216 -26.02 -11.63 3.29
C LYS A 216 -27.10 -11.74 4.37
N ASP A 217 -26.87 -12.57 5.41
CA ASP A 217 -27.86 -12.79 6.47
C ASP A 217 -28.07 -11.51 7.29
N GLY A 218 -29.31 -11.04 7.33
CA GLY A 218 -29.69 -9.80 7.99
C GLY A 218 -29.30 -8.51 7.27
N VAL A 219 -28.61 -8.60 6.11
CA VAL A 219 -28.23 -7.44 5.30
C VAL A 219 -29.42 -6.94 4.49
N SER A 220 -29.65 -5.62 4.46
CA SER A 220 -30.68 -4.98 3.64
C SER A 220 -30.18 -4.69 2.24
N TRP A 221 -28.98 -4.13 2.14
CA TRP A 221 -28.30 -3.86 0.87
C TRP A 221 -26.79 -3.68 1.05
N ILE A 222 -26.05 -3.85 -0.06
CA ILE A 222 -24.62 -3.55 -0.19
C ILE A 222 -24.44 -2.64 -1.38
N ARG A 223 -23.81 -1.48 -1.19
CA ARG A 223 -23.59 -0.48 -2.23
C ARG A 223 -22.12 -0.05 -2.28
N LEU A 224 -21.66 0.19 -3.50
CA LEU A 224 -20.36 0.77 -3.79
C LEU A 224 -20.53 2.25 -4.12
N TYR A 225 -19.71 3.09 -3.52
CA TYR A 225 -19.69 4.53 -3.75
C TYR A 225 -18.35 4.96 -4.32
N GLU A 226 -18.38 5.95 -5.20
CA GLU A 226 -17.20 6.59 -5.75
C GLU A 226 -17.43 8.10 -5.84
N HIS A 227 -16.47 8.90 -5.36
CA HIS A 227 -16.56 10.37 -5.33
C HIS A 227 -17.86 10.92 -4.71
N GLY A 228 -18.36 10.28 -3.68
CA GLY A 228 -19.58 10.73 -2.98
C GLY A 228 -20.88 10.29 -3.63
N THR A 229 -20.86 9.60 -4.76
CA THR A 229 -22.05 9.12 -5.47
C THR A 229 -22.13 7.59 -5.43
N GLU A 230 -23.36 7.06 -5.41
CA GLU A 230 -23.57 5.63 -5.57
C GLU A 230 -23.16 5.20 -6.97
N LYS A 231 -22.21 4.27 -7.06
CA LYS A 231 -21.71 3.72 -8.32
C LYS A 231 -22.47 2.46 -8.73
N GLU A 232 -22.69 1.57 -7.77
CA GLU A 232 -23.31 0.27 -8.04
C GLU A 232 -24.03 -0.29 -6.79
N VAL A 233 -25.20 -0.89 -6.99
CA VAL A 233 -25.88 -1.73 -5.98
C VAL A 233 -25.41 -3.16 -6.18
N LEU A 234 -24.56 -3.64 -5.30
CA LEU A 234 -23.95 -4.97 -5.40
C LEU A 234 -24.90 -6.08 -4.93
N TRP A 235 -25.76 -5.76 -3.97
CA TRP A 235 -26.76 -6.68 -3.46
C TRP A 235 -27.90 -5.90 -2.80
N MET A 236 -29.10 -6.43 -2.89
CA MET A 236 -30.30 -5.89 -2.24
C MET A 236 -31.23 -7.03 -1.86
N ASN A 237 -31.71 -7.02 -0.61
CA ASN A 237 -32.75 -7.94 -0.18
C ASN A 237 -34.06 -7.58 -0.92
N ARG A 238 -34.62 -8.54 -1.63
CA ARG A 238 -35.94 -8.44 -2.28
C ARG A 238 -36.96 -9.13 -1.39
N ALA A 239 -37.20 -8.55 -0.18
CA ALA A 239 -38.27 -9.02 0.70
C ALA A 239 -39.61 -8.71 0.12
#